data_ddef050f91c579c5fd50a0b5961c968a
#
_entry.id   ddef050f91c579c5fd50a0b5961c968a
#
_cell.length_a   1.000
_cell.length_b   1.000
_cell.length_c   1.000
_cell.angle_alpha   90.00
_cell.angle_beta   90.00
_cell.angle_gamma   90.00
#
_symmetry.space_group_name_H-M   'P 1'
#
loop_
_entity.id
_entity.type
_entity.pdbx_description
1 polymer ?
#
loop_
_entity_poly.entity_id
_entity_poly.type
_entity_poly.pdbx_seq_one_letter_code
_entity_poly.pdbx_strand_id
1 'polypeptide(L)'
;MKTITGHTGLTALLGSPVAHSISPLMHNEAFRILGLDYVYLCFDVNEDTLPAAVEGLKTCGIRGFNLTMPNKNKIVDLLDELSPEAQLIGAVNTVLNDNGKLTGYNTDGYGFMQSVRDAGHDITGKAVTVMGVGGASMAICAQSALDGASAVQIFARRTSRYWDRTQKFAENLSAKTGCQVSLHDNDDHTALKNAIDRSYLLINATSVGMVPDINDSIIKDTGLFRPGLVVADIVYEPQETRLLREAKAAGCQTFNGMYMLLHQGAKAFKIWTGQEMPVEVIREKYFCL
;
A
#
# COMPACT_ATOMS: atom_id res chain seq x y z
N MET A 1 -13.00 23.54 -14.45
CA MET A 1 -11.71 22.89 -14.73
C MET A 1 -10.74 24.00 -15.09
N LYS A 2 -9.54 24.03 -14.54
CA LYS A 2 -8.51 25.01 -14.94
C LYS A 2 -8.11 24.68 -16.38
N THR A 3 -7.90 25.67 -17.20
CA THR A 3 -7.51 25.47 -18.61
C THR A 3 -6.11 24.86 -18.65
N ILE A 4 -5.92 23.75 -19.34
CA ILE A 4 -4.60 23.16 -19.59
C ILE A 4 -3.84 24.04 -20.59
N THR A 5 -2.63 24.41 -20.26
CA THR A 5 -1.75 25.26 -21.08
C THR A 5 -0.36 24.65 -21.20
N GLY A 6 0.56 25.28 -21.92
CA GLY A 6 1.97 24.86 -21.99
C GLY A 6 2.74 24.97 -20.66
N HIS A 7 2.16 25.58 -19.64
CA HIS A 7 2.74 25.69 -18.30
C HIS A 7 2.22 24.63 -17.32
N THR A 8 1.17 23.90 -17.70
CA THR A 8 0.55 22.89 -16.81
C THR A 8 1.53 21.75 -16.56
N GLY A 9 1.87 21.52 -15.30
CA GLY A 9 2.73 20.42 -14.88
C GLY A 9 2.04 19.06 -15.04
N LEU A 10 2.83 18.02 -15.31
CA LEU A 10 2.35 16.66 -15.46
C LEU A 10 2.72 15.81 -14.24
N THR A 11 1.75 15.02 -13.76
CA THR A 11 1.94 13.87 -12.88
C THR A 11 1.21 12.66 -13.46
N ALA A 12 1.58 11.43 -13.06
CA ALA A 12 1.02 10.24 -13.72
C ALA A 12 0.94 9.00 -12.83
N LEU A 13 0.22 7.97 -13.33
CA LEU A 13 0.30 6.58 -12.88
C LEU A 13 0.83 5.71 -14.03
N LEU A 14 1.83 4.88 -13.75
CA LEU A 14 2.37 3.88 -14.66
C LEU A 14 2.07 2.46 -14.13
N GLY A 15 1.41 1.64 -14.93
CA GLY A 15 1.07 0.25 -14.60
C GLY A 15 0.25 -0.40 -15.69
N SER A 16 -0.10 -1.68 -15.54
CA SER A 16 -0.89 -2.39 -16.53
C SER A 16 -1.72 -3.50 -15.87
N PRO A 17 -3.07 -3.47 -15.98
CA PRO A 17 -3.91 -2.41 -16.55
C PRO A 17 -4.13 -1.25 -15.57
N VAL A 18 -4.42 -0.04 -16.08
CA VAL A 18 -4.64 1.17 -15.25
C VAL A 18 -5.98 1.88 -15.52
N ALA A 19 -6.76 1.40 -16.46
CA ALA A 19 -8.01 2.06 -16.89
C ALA A 19 -9.06 2.22 -15.76
N HIS A 20 -9.02 1.33 -14.77
CA HIS A 20 -9.94 1.33 -13.62
C HIS A 20 -9.48 2.22 -12.46
N SER A 21 -8.31 2.89 -12.57
CA SER A 21 -7.74 3.65 -11.47
C SER A 21 -8.56 4.89 -11.10
N ILE A 22 -8.86 5.05 -9.82
CA ILE A 22 -9.50 6.24 -9.24
C ILE A 22 -8.49 7.39 -9.00
N SER A 23 -7.18 7.14 -9.09
CA SER A 23 -6.15 8.13 -8.81
C SER A 23 -6.29 9.43 -9.61
N PRO A 24 -6.65 9.41 -10.92
CA PRO A 24 -6.89 10.66 -11.66
C PRO A 24 -8.00 11.54 -11.08
N LEU A 25 -9.09 10.93 -10.61
CA LEU A 25 -10.19 11.68 -9.99
C LEU A 25 -9.73 12.38 -8.72
N MET A 26 -9.00 11.65 -7.88
CA MET A 26 -8.48 12.14 -6.59
C MET A 26 -7.46 13.27 -6.77
N HIS A 27 -6.43 13.05 -7.57
CA HIS A 27 -5.34 14.02 -7.73
C HIS A 27 -5.78 15.27 -8.49
N ASN A 28 -6.52 15.13 -9.58
CA ASN A 28 -7.00 16.28 -10.36
C ASN A 28 -7.98 17.15 -9.56
N GLU A 29 -8.82 16.54 -8.72
CA GLU A 29 -9.70 17.31 -7.83
C GLU A 29 -8.90 18.07 -6.77
N ALA A 30 -7.88 17.43 -6.18
CA ALA A 30 -6.99 18.09 -5.22
C ALA A 30 -6.24 19.26 -5.87
N PHE A 31 -5.71 19.10 -7.07
CA PHE A 31 -5.10 20.22 -7.83
C PHE A 31 -6.09 21.35 -8.07
N ARG A 32 -7.34 21.02 -8.43
CA ARG A 32 -8.40 22.01 -8.65
C ARG A 32 -8.72 22.81 -7.38
N ILE A 33 -8.90 22.13 -6.25
CA ILE A 33 -9.24 22.75 -4.96
C ILE A 33 -8.12 23.70 -4.51
N LEU A 34 -6.86 23.27 -4.64
CA LEU A 34 -5.71 24.05 -4.19
C LEU A 34 -5.21 25.07 -5.24
N GLY A 35 -5.88 25.14 -6.40
CA GLY A 35 -5.49 26.08 -7.47
C GLY A 35 -4.13 25.75 -8.12
N LEU A 36 -3.64 24.53 -7.97
CA LEU A 36 -2.38 24.08 -8.56
C LEU A 36 -2.52 23.80 -10.06
N ASP A 37 -1.51 24.21 -10.83
CA ASP A 37 -1.51 24.03 -12.29
C ASP A 37 -0.82 22.72 -12.67
N TYR A 38 -1.49 21.61 -12.35
CA TYR A 38 -1.08 20.23 -12.63
C TYR A 38 -2.22 19.42 -13.22
N VAL A 39 -1.85 18.38 -13.95
CA VAL A 39 -2.75 17.32 -14.40
C VAL A 39 -2.17 15.96 -14.05
N TYR A 40 -3.05 15.04 -13.66
CA TYR A 40 -2.72 13.63 -13.39
C TYR A 40 -3.36 12.74 -14.43
N LEU A 41 -2.55 11.91 -15.10
CA LEU A 41 -2.98 10.97 -16.14
C LEU A 41 -2.54 9.53 -15.80
N CYS A 42 -3.18 8.55 -16.43
CA CYS A 42 -2.76 7.15 -16.38
C CYS A 42 -2.15 6.73 -17.71
N PHE A 43 -1.05 5.98 -17.66
CA PHE A 43 -0.41 5.37 -18.82
C PHE A 43 -0.31 3.87 -18.61
N ASP A 44 -0.83 3.10 -19.57
CA ASP A 44 -0.71 1.64 -19.56
C ASP A 44 0.72 1.27 -19.96
N VAL A 45 1.53 0.91 -18.95
CA VAL A 45 2.96 0.63 -19.06
C VAL A 45 3.25 -0.66 -18.32
N ASN A 46 3.78 -1.66 -19.01
CA ASN A 46 4.24 -2.91 -18.43
C ASN A 46 5.75 -2.91 -18.16
N GLU A 47 6.30 -4.01 -17.63
CA GLU A 47 7.73 -4.11 -17.29
C GLU A 47 8.67 -3.91 -18.49
N ASP A 48 8.27 -4.33 -19.69
CA ASP A 48 9.09 -4.25 -20.91
C ASP A 48 9.16 -2.81 -21.43
N THR A 49 8.06 -2.06 -21.32
CA THR A 49 7.96 -0.67 -21.80
C THR A 49 8.34 0.36 -20.74
N LEU A 50 8.49 -0.06 -19.49
CA LEU A 50 8.77 0.84 -18.36
C LEU A 50 10.04 1.69 -18.55
N PRO A 51 11.21 1.15 -18.98
CA PRO A 51 12.42 1.96 -19.13
C PRO A 51 12.25 3.10 -20.13
N ALA A 52 11.64 2.82 -21.29
CA ALA A 52 11.37 3.82 -22.31
C ALA A 52 10.37 4.89 -21.85
N ALA A 53 9.31 4.46 -21.13
CA ALA A 53 8.32 5.38 -20.57
C ALA A 53 8.93 6.32 -19.53
N VAL A 54 9.77 5.81 -18.62
CA VAL A 54 10.43 6.61 -17.58
C VAL A 54 11.38 7.64 -18.21
N GLU A 55 12.22 7.24 -19.17
CA GLU A 55 13.14 8.15 -19.84
C GLU A 55 12.40 9.23 -20.63
N GLY A 56 11.35 8.85 -21.37
CA GLY A 56 10.50 9.78 -22.11
C GLY A 56 9.83 10.81 -21.19
N LEU A 57 9.22 10.36 -20.10
CA LEU A 57 8.55 11.24 -19.13
C LEU A 57 9.55 12.14 -18.40
N LYS A 58 10.73 11.62 -18.05
CA LYS A 58 11.83 12.40 -17.47
C LYS A 58 12.25 13.53 -18.42
N THR A 59 12.46 13.21 -19.70
CA THR A 59 12.82 14.17 -20.75
C THR A 59 11.72 15.23 -20.96
N CYS A 60 10.45 14.84 -20.86
CA CYS A 60 9.30 15.74 -20.94
C CYS A 60 9.08 16.58 -19.66
N GLY A 61 9.92 16.45 -18.66
CA GLY A 61 9.85 17.24 -17.44
C GLY A 61 8.65 16.88 -16.52
N ILE A 62 8.20 15.62 -16.52
CA ILE A 62 7.17 15.18 -15.55
C ILE A 62 7.61 15.52 -14.14
N ARG A 63 6.70 16.02 -13.28
CA ARG A 63 7.01 16.34 -11.88
C ARG A 63 7.19 15.07 -11.03
N GLY A 64 6.44 14.04 -11.33
CA GLY A 64 6.52 12.77 -10.64
C GLY A 64 5.42 11.81 -11.07
N PHE A 65 5.52 10.57 -10.65
CA PHE A 65 4.55 9.55 -11.02
C PHE A 65 4.42 8.46 -9.96
N ASN A 66 3.23 7.85 -9.93
CA ASN A 66 3.01 6.62 -9.17
C ASN A 66 3.31 5.39 -10.03
N LEU A 67 3.63 4.30 -9.35
CA LEU A 67 3.74 2.95 -9.93
C LEU A 67 2.69 2.03 -9.31
N THR A 68 2.05 1.23 -10.16
CA THR A 68 1.26 0.08 -9.73
C THR A 68 1.80 -1.21 -10.39
N MET A 69 1.09 -2.32 -10.21
CA MET A 69 1.50 -3.58 -10.84
C MET A 69 1.68 -3.44 -12.35
N PRO A 70 2.69 -4.11 -12.92
CA PRO A 70 3.70 -4.94 -12.29
C PRO A 70 4.98 -4.19 -11.88
N ASN A 71 5.05 -2.89 -12.02
CA ASN A 71 6.25 -2.04 -12.16
C ASN A 71 6.98 -1.70 -10.85
N LYS A 72 6.35 -1.86 -9.66
CA LYS A 72 6.87 -1.35 -8.37
C LYS A 72 8.27 -1.83 -7.98
N ASN A 73 8.64 -3.06 -8.39
CA ASN A 73 9.99 -3.58 -8.13
C ASN A 73 10.97 -3.22 -9.26
N LYS A 74 10.49 -3.26 -10.52
CA LYS A 74 11.32 -3.03 -11.70
C LYS A 74 11.86 -1.61 -11.79
N ILE A 75 11.08 -0.64 -11.32
CA ILE A 75 11.47 0.78 -11.35
C ILE A 75 12.72 1.08 -10.51
N VAL A 76 13.00 0.29 -9.47
CA VAL A 76 14.10 0.53 -8.52
C VAL A 76 15.45 0.69 -9.25
N ASP A 77 15.68 -0.13 -10.28
CA ASP A 77 16.92 -0.10 -11.07
C ASP A 77 17.03 1.10 -12.01
N LEU A 78 15.97 1.89 -12.16
CA LEU A 78 15.88 3.05 -13.05
C LEU A 78 15.92 4.38 -12.30
N LEU A 79 16.12 4.37 -10.98
CA LEU A 79 16.08 5.56 -10.13
C LEU A 79 17.46 5.94 -9.65
N ASP A 80 17.67 7.26 -9.48
CA ASP A 80 18.93 7.82 -8.98
C ASP A 80 19.08 7.64 -7.47
N GLU A 81 17.95 7.71 -6.71
CA GLU A 81 17.93 7.56 -5.26
C GLU A 81 16.65 6.86 -4.79
N LEU A 82 16.73 6.27 -3.60
CA LEU A 82 15.60 5.68 -2.89
C LEU A 82 15.50 6.27 -1.49
N SER A 83 14.27 6.52 -1.04
CA SER A 83 14.02 6.81 0.38
C SER A 83 14.42 5.62 1.27
N PRO A 84 14.72 5.82 2.56
CA PRO A 84 15.05 4.73 3.46
C PRO A 84 14.00 3.62 3.51
N GLU A 85 12.71 3.99 3.48
CA GLU A 85 11.59 3.05 3.45
C GLU A 85 11.57 2.25 2.13
N ALA A 86 11.74 2.94 0.98
CA ALA A 86 11.77 2.28 -0.32
C ALA A 86 12.97 1.31 -0.44
N GLN A 87 14.14 1.67 0.10
CA GLN A 87 15.31 0.79 0.18
C GLN A 87 15.03 -0.45 1.03
N LEU A 88 14.36 -0.28 2.17
CA LEU A 88 14.04 -1.36 3.08
C LEU A 88 13.05 -2.34 2.44
N ILE A 89 12.02 -1.81 1.77
CA ILE A 89 10.95 -2.59 1.12
C ILE A 89 11.43 -3.24 -0.19
N GLY A 90 12.36 -2.59 -0.91
CA GLY A 90 12.81 -2.99 -2.24
C GLY A 90 11.73 -2.81 -3.32
N ALA A 91 10.83 -1.84 -3.13
CA ALA A 91 9.77 -1.51 -4.07
C ALA A 91 9.40 -0.02 -3.93
N VAL A 92 9.03 0.58 -5.06
CA VAL A 92 8.65 1.99 -5.17
C VAL A 92 7.25 2.09 -5.76
N ASN A 93 6.39 2.91 -5.17
CA ASN A 93 5.08 3.25 -5.71
C ASN A 93 4.94 4.74 -6.07
N THR A 94 5.93 5.56 -5.73
CA THR A 94 5.92 7.01 -5.96
C THR A 94 7.31 7.49 -6.34
N VAL A 95 7.43 8.23 -7.43
CA VAL A 95 8.68 8.83 -7.89
C VAL A 95 8.52 10.34 -7.95
N LEU A 96 9.51 11.05 -7.43
CA LEU A 96 9.69 12.48 -7.59
C LEU A 96 10.77 12.73 -8.65
N ASN A 97 10.48 13.59 -9.59
CA ASN A 97 11.49 14.14 -10.50
C ASN A 97 11.84 15.56 -10.05
N ASP A 98 13.06 15.73 -9.58
CA ASP A 98 13.58 17.04 -9.24
C ASP A 98 14.71 17.41 -10.23
N ASN A 99 14.32 18.16 -11.26
CA ASN A 99 15.24 18.63 -12.33
C ASN A 99 16.05 17.49 -12.99
N GLY A 100 15.40 16.37 -13.27
CA GLY A 100 16.01 15.21 -13.92
C GLY A 100 16.59 14.18 -12.95
N LYS A 101 16.63 14.45 -11.65
CA LYS A 101 16.98 13.46 -10.62
C LYS A 101 15.72 12.75 -10.12
N LEU A 102 15.67 11.43 -10.29
CA LEU A 102 14.54 10.59 -9.90
C LEU A 102 14.76 9.98 -8.52
N THR A 103 13.92 10.34 -7.56
CA THR A 103 13.94 9.77 -6.21
C THR A 103 12.68 8.92 -5.98
N GLY A 104 12.88 7.66 -5.57
CA GLY A 104 11.82 6.70 -5.32
C GLY A 104 11.39 6.64 -3.86
N TYR A 105 10.07 6.58 -3.65
CA TYR A 105 9.42 6.45 -2.35
C TYR A 105 8.45 5.27 -2.34
N ASN A 106 8.12 4.79 -1.15
CA ASN A 106 7.00 3.88 -0.98
C ASN A 106 6.00 4.47 0.01
N THR A 107 4.83 4.83 -0.48
CA THR A 107 3.76 5.45 0.31
C THR A 107 2.66 4.47 0.72
N ASP A 108 2.71 3.21 0.28
CA ASP A 108 1.68 2.20 0.56
C ASP A 108 1.56 1.90 2.05
N GLY A 109 2.71 1.67 2.72
CA GLY A 109 2.74 1.40 4.16
C GLY A 109 2.20 2.57 4.98
N TYR A 110 2.65 3.79 4.67
CA TYR A 110 2.12 5.00 5.29
C TYR A 110 0.60 5.11 5.10
N GLY A 111 0.12 4.87 3.87
CA GLY A 111 -1.31 4.95 3.57
C GLY A 111 -2.13 3.96 4.38
N PHE A 112 -1.67 2.73 4.52
CA PHE A 112 -2.33 1.73 5.33
C PHE A 112 -2.32 2.10 6.82
N MET A 113 -1.18 2.47 7.38
CA MET A 113 -1.09 2.83 8.79
C MET A 113 -1.87 4.10 9.14
N GLN A 114 -2.03 5.01 8.18
CA GLN A 114 -2.93 6.15 8.36
C GLN A 114 -4.40 5.71 8.41
N SER A 115 -4.81 4.74 7.58
CA SER A 115 -6.17 4.18 7.66
C SER A 115 -6.43 3.44 8.97
N VAL A 116 -5.42 2.80 9.56
CA VAL A 116 -5.48 2.20 10.90
C VAL A 116 -5.75 3.28 11.97
N ARG A 117 -5.02 4.41 11.91
CA ARG A 117 -5.22 5.56 12.83
C ARG A 117 -6.58 6.22 12.66
N ASP A 118 -7.04 6.39 11.43
CA ASP A 118 -8.37 6.98 11.15
C ASP A 118 -9.51 6.08 11.64
N ALA A 119 -9.28 4.75 11.67
CA ALA A 119 -10.21 3.80 12.29
C ALA A 119 -10.14 3.79 13.84
N GLY A 120 -9.33 4.65 14.45
CA GLY A 120 -9.19 4.80 15.91
C GLY A 120 -8.23 3.82 16.57
N HIS A 121 -7.33 3.20 15.79
CA HIS A 121 -6.41 2.19 16.30
C HIS A 121 -4.96 2.69 16.35
N ASP A 122 -4.24 2.28 17.41
CA ASP A 122 -2.81 2.47 17.59
C ASP A 122 -2.14 1.10 17.77
N ILE A 123 -1.06 0.86 17.01
CA ILE A 123 -0.31 -0.40 17.05
C ILE A 123 0.97 -0.32 17.88
N THR A 124 1.29 0.83 18.45
CA THR A 124 2.52 1.03 19.24
C THR A 124 2.60 0.02 20.37
N GLY A 125 3.69 -0.73 20.42
CA GLY A 125 3.92 -1.80 21.39
C GLY A 125 3.06 -3.06 21.20
N LYS A 126 2.26 -3.15 20.14
CA LYS A 126 1.37 -4.28 19.89
C LYS A 126 1.89 -5.20 18.80
N ALA A 127 1.42 -6.45 18.81
CA ALA A 127 1.74 -7.41 17.75
C ALA A 127 0.77 -7.30 16.58
N VAL A 128 1.29 -7.49 15.37
CA VAL A 128 0.55 -7.45 14.11
C VAL A 128 0.79 -8.75 13.34
N THR A 129 -0.26 -9.36 12.81
CA THR A 129 -0.16 -10.50 11.88
C THR A 129 -0.55 -10.06 10.48
N VAL A 130 0.31 -10.36 9.50
CA VAL A 130 0.13 -9.99 8.09
C VAL A 130 0.12 -11.24 7.23
N MET A 131 -0.99 -11.43 6.51
CA MET A 131 -1.14 -12.53 5.54
C MET A 131 -0.69 -12.06 4.16
N GLY A 132 0.36 -12.69 3.60
CA GLY A 132 0.87 -12.39 2.27
C GLY A 132 2.29 -11.80 2.25
N VAL A 133 2.93 -11.86 1.06
CA VAL A 133 4.33 -11.43 0.82
C VAL A 133 4.50 -10.62 -0.47
N GLY A 134 3.43 -9.97 -0.89
CA GLY A 134 3.44 -9.04 -2.03
C GLY A 134 4.02 -7.66 -1.67
N GLY A 135 4.12 -6.77 -2.66
CA GLY A 135 4.66 -5.42 -2.45
C GLY A 135 3.91 -4.60 -1.39
N ALA A 136 2.59 -4.67 -1.36
CA ALA A 136 1.77 -4.01 -0.33
C ALA A 136 2.03 -4.60 1.06
N SER A 137 2.10 -5.94 1.17
CA SER A 137 2.42 -6.62 2.43
C SER A 137 3.78 -6.16 2.99
N MET A 138 4.83 -6.14 2.15
CA MET A 138 6.16 -5.69 2.57
C MET A 138 6.14 -4.25 3.06
N ALA A 139 5.42 -3.36 2.37
CA ALA A 139 5.26 -1.98 2.77
C ALA A 139 4.53 -1.82 4.12
N ILE A 140 3.46 -2.59 4.33
CA ILE A 140 2.69 -2.62 5.58
C ILE A 140 3.58 -3.15 6.73
N CYS A 141 4.31 -4.25 6.52
CA CYS A 141 5.22 -4.79 7.52
C CYS A 141 6.31 -3.80 7.91
N ALA A 142 6.95 -3.15 6.92
CA ALA A 142 7.97 -2.14 7.16
C ALA A 142 7.41 -0.96 7.96
N GLN A 143 6.28 -0.42 7.56
CA GLN A 143 5.68 0.72 8.24
C GLN A 143 5.18 0.34 9.64
N SER A 144 4.61 -0.85 9.82
CA SER A 144 4.19 -1.32 11.15
C SER A 144 5.37 -1.38 12.13
N ALA A 145 6.53 -1.87 11.68
CA ALA A 145 7.73 -1.92 12.51
C ALA A 145 8.27 -0.51 12.80
N LEU A 146 8.28 0.40 11.81
CA LEU A 146 8.70 1.79 11.96
C LEU A 146 7.76 2.59 12.87
N ASP A 147 6.46 2.29 12.86
CA ASP A 147 5.44 2.91 13.73
C ASP A 147 5.42 2.29 15.14
N GLY A 148 6.38 1.43 15.47
CA GLY A 148 6.60 0.94 16.84
C GLY A 148 5.80 -0.30 17.21
N ALA A 149 5.36 -1.13 16.26
CA ALA A 149 4.85 -2.46 16.59
C ALA A 149 5.91 -3.28 17.34
N SER A 150 5.51 -4.02 18.37
CA SER A 150 6.43 -4.90 19.11
C SER A 150 6.81 -6.16 18.31
N ALA A 151 5.88 -6.67 17.51
CA ALA A 151 6.10 -7.81 16.63
C ALA A 151 5.29 -7.71 15.34
N VAL A 152 5.87 -8.18 14.24
CA VAL A 152 5.20 -8.37 12.96
C VAL A 152 5.38 -9.83 12.53
N GLN A 153 4.29 -10.57 12.43
CA GLN A 153 4.28 -11.97 12.06
C GLN A 153 3.72 -12.11 10.65
N ILE A 154 4.57 -12.50 9.71
CA ILE A 154 4.25 -12.60 8.29
C ILE A 154 3.90 -14.05 7.98
N PHE A 155 2.78 -14.28 7.32
CA PHE A 155 2.35 -15.61 6.88
C PHE A 155 2.29 -15.70 5.36
N ALA A 156 2.89 -16.75 4.80
CA ALA A 156 2.92 -17.01 3.37
C ALA A 156 2.99 -18.51 3.07
N ARG A 157 2.64 -18.90 1.86
CA ARG A 157 2.87 -20.27 1.40
C ARG A 157 4.37 -20.54 1.30
N ARG A 158 4.83 -21.65 1.85
CA ARG A 158 6.25 -22.07 1.78
C ARG A 158 6.78 -22.14 0.35
N THR A 159 5.91 -22.46 -0.59
CA THR A 159 6.22 -22.55 -2.02
C THR A 159 6.25 -21.21 -2.74
N SER A 160 6.05 -20.10 -2.05
CA SER A 160 6.09 -18.77 -2.65
C SER A 160 7.48 -18.46 -3.20
N ARG A 161 7.55 -18.03 -4.46
CA ARG A 161 8.80 -17.53 -5.07
C ARG A 161 9.44 -16.35 -4.30
N TYR A 162 8.69 -15.72 -3.41
CA TYR A 162 9.16 -14.60 -2.59
C TYR A 162 9.62 -15.02 -1.19
N TRP A 163 9.58 -16.32 -0.85
CA TRP A 163 9.87 -16.79 0.51
C TRP A 163 11.25 -16.33 1.01
N ASP A 164 12.32 -16.67 0.29
CA ASP A 164 13.69 -16.37 0.71
C ASP A 164 13.96 -14.87 0.77
N ARG A 165 13.38 -14.10 -0.16
CA ARG A 165 13.44 -12.64 -0.13
C ARG A 165 12.73 -12.08 1.11
N THR A 166 11.59 -12.64 1.47
CA THR A 166 10.81 -12.20 2.64
C THR A 166 11.52 -12.57 3.94
N GLN A 167 12.17 -13.73 3.99
CA GLN A 167 12.99 -14.12 5.15
C GLN A 167 14.11 -13.10 5.40
N LYS A 168 14.87 -12.75 4.37
CA LYS A 168 15.93 -11.73 4.44
C LYS A 168 15.38 -10.35 4.82
N PHE A 169 14.20 -10.00 4.28
CA PHE A 169 13.52 -8.76 4.63
C PHE A 169 13.15 -8.73 6.12
N ALA A 170 12.58 -9.80 6.67
CA ALA A 170 12.19 -9.90 8.07
C ALA A 170 13.41 -9.74 9.02
N GLU A 171 14.51 -10.42 8.72
CA GLU A 171 15.78 -10.31 9.45
C GLU A 171 16.32 -8.87 9.43
N ASN A 172 16.34 -8.25 8.26
CA ASN A 172 16.85 -6.90 8.05
C ASN A 172 15.95 -5.85 8.76
N LEU A 173 14.63 -6.03 8.68
CA LEU A 173 13.67 -5.15 9.33
C LEU A 173 13.81 -5.24 10.87
N SER A 174 13.92 -6.46 11.41
CA SER A 174 14.14 -6.67 12.84
C SER A 174 15.43 -5.98 13.32
N ALA A 175 16.54 -6.14 12.58
CA ALA A 175 17.82 -5.55 12.94
C ALA A 175 17.79 -4.02 12.91
N LYS A 176 17.04 -3.41 12.00
CA LYS A 176 16.99 -1.95 11.84
C LYS A 176 16.01 -1.25 12.77
N THR A 177 14.92 -1.92 13.18
CA THR A 177 13.84 -1.28 13.94
C THR A 177 13.74 -1.76 15.40
N GLY A 178 14.34 -2.90 15.72
CA GLY A 178 14.14 -3.57 17.02
C GLY A 178 12.78 -4.29 17.14
N CYS A 179 11.90 -4.18 16.16
CA CYS A 179 10.66 -4.94 16.10
C CYS A 179 10.94 -6.43 15.84
N GLN A 180 10.26 -7.34 16.52
CA GLN A 180 10.38 -8.77 16.25
C GLN A 180 9.62 -9.13 14.96
N VAL A 181 10.33 -9.33 13.84
CA VAL A 181 9.71 -9.70 12.57
C VAL A 181 10.03 -11.16 12.25
N SER A 182 9.00 -11.94 11.95
CA SER A 182 9.13 -13.38 11.65
C SER A 182 8.29 -13.79 10.46
N LEU A 183 8.76 -14.79 9.71
CA LEU A 183 8.06 -15.38 8.58
C LEU A 183 7.65 -16.82 8.93
N HIS A 184 6.40 -17.16 8.67
CA HIS A 184 5.78 -18.44 8.98
C HIS A 184 5.07 -19.01 7.74
N ASP A 185 4.93 -20.34 7.72
CA ASP A 185 4.14 -21.02 6.69
C ASP A 185 2.64 -20.89 7.00
N ASN A 186 1.84 -20.59 5.97
CA ASN A 186 0.37 -20.57 6.08
C ASN A 186 -0.21 -21.92 6.54
N ASP A 187 0.49 -23.02 6.21
CA ASP A 187 0.04 -24.38 6.54
C ASP A 187 0.40 -24.76 8.00
N ASP A 188 1.19 -23.95 8.71
CA ASP A 188 1.40 -24.10 10.15
C ASP A 188 0.24 -23.47 10.93
N HIS A 189 -0.84 -24.23 11.04
CA HIS A 189 -2.05 -23.79 11.75
C HIS A 189 -1.81 -23.49 13.23
N THR A 190 -0.84 -24.14 13.87
CA THR A 190 -0.48 -23.88 15.27
C THR A 190 0.22 -22.51 15.40
N ALA A 191 1.18 -22.23 14.53
CA ALA A 191 1.83 -20.92 14.49
C ALA A 191 0.83 -19.81 14.18
N LEU A 192 -0.07 -20.02 13.20
CA LEU A 192 -1.10 -19.05 12.82
C LEU A 192 -2.05 -18.75 14.00
N LYS A 193 -2.55 -19.78 14.68
CA LYS A 193 -3.40 -19.61 15.87
C LYS A 193 -2.67 -18.81 16.95
N ASN A 194 -1.45 -19.20 17.29
CA ASN A 194 -0.65 -18.51 18.32
C ASN A 194 -0.37 -17.06 17.95
N ALA A 195 -0.13 -16.78 16.66
CA ALA A 195 0.09 -15.44 16.15
C ALA A 195 -1.17 -14.57 16.30
N ILE A 196 -2.32 -15.06 15.83
CA ILE A 196 -3.59 -14.32 15.90
C ILE A 196 -4.02 -14.11 17.36
N ASP A 197 -3.87 -15.11 18.22
CA ASP A 197 -4.20 -15.00 19.66
C ASP A 197 -3.44 -13.87 20.36
N ARG A 198 -2.22 -13.57 19.93
CA ARG A 198 -1.37 -12.49 20.47
C ARG A 198 -1.51 -11.17 19.74
N SER A 199 -2.09 -11.17 18.55
CA SER A 199 -2.17 -9.97 17.72
C SER A 199 -3.28 -9.02 18.18
N TYR A 200 -2.97 -7.75 18.07
CA TYR A 200 -3.95 -6.68 18.09
C TYR A 200 -4.61 -6.47 16.73
N LEU A 201 -3.83 -6.60 15.65
CA LEU A 201 -4.27 -6.37 14.28
C LEU A 201 -3.88 -7.56 13.38
N LEU A 202 -4.89 -8.11 12.69
CA LEU A 202 -4.72 -9.10 11.62
C LEU A 202 -5.00 -8.42 10.28
N ILE A 203 -4.10 -8.59 9.31
CA ILE A 203 -4.17 -7.92 8.01
C ILE A 203 -4.16 -8.96 6.89
N ASN A 204 -5.19 -8.96 6.06
CA ASN A 204 -5.09 -9.60 4.75
C ASN A 204 -4.40 -8.65 3.78
N ALA A 205 -3.18 -8.97 3.38
CA ALA A 205 -2.40 -8.25 2.36
C ALA A 205 -2.21 -9.11 1.09
N THR A 206 -3.19 -9.97 0.81
CA THR A 206 -3.29 -10.79 -0.41
C THR A 206 -4.45 -10.34 -1.28
N SER A 207 -4.62 -10.96 -2.46
CA SER A 207 -5.80 -10.79 -3.31
C SER A 207 -6.94 -11.76 -2.99
N VAL A 208 -6.82 -12.59 -1.94
CA VAL A 208 -7.88 -13.54 -1.57
C VAL A 208 -9.12 -12.76 -1.10
N GLY A 209 -10.27 -13.09 -1.67
CA GLY A 209 -11.54 -12.38 -1.42
C GLY A 209 -11.83 -11.22 -2.38
N MET A 210 -10.92 -10.92 -3.31
CA MET A 210 -11.13 -9.96 -4.40
C MET A 210 -11.88 -10.63 -5.58
N VAL A 211 -12.56 -9.83 -6.39
CA VAL A 211 -13.14 -10.30 -7.66
C VAL A 211 -12.09 -11.02 -8.52
N PRO A 212 -12.40 -12.21 -9.13
CA PRO A 212 -13.70 -12.86 -9.21
C PRO A 212 -14.05 -13.76 -8.00
N ASP A 213 -13.08 -14.14 -7.15
CA ASP A 213 -13.26 -15.14 -6.09
C ASP A 213 -13.68 -14.52 -4.76
N ILE A 214 -14.75 -13.73 -4.77
CA ILE A 214 -15.25 -12.97 -3.61
C ILE A 214 -15.72 -13.83 -2.43
N ASN A 215 -15.96 -15.12 -2.66
CA ASN A 215 -16.42 -16.06 -1.63
C ASN A 215 -15.26 -16.77 -0.92
N ASP A 216 -14.01 -16.43 -1.24
CA ASP A 216 -12.86 -16.98 -0.53
C ASP A 216 -12.42 -16.09 0.63
N SER A 217 -11.72 -16.69 1.62
CA SER A 217 -11.13 -16.00 2.77
C SER A 217 -9.76 -16.59 3.05
N ILE A 218 -8.79 -15.74 3.39
CA ILE A 218 -7.45 -16.19 3.75
C ILE A 218 -7.44 -16.92 5.10
N ILE A 219 -8.36 -16.60 5.99
CA ILE A 219 -8.60 -17.31 7.27
C ILE A 219 -9.78 -18.25 7.07
N LYS A 220 -9.52 -19.56 7.18
CA LYS A 220 -10.53 -20.60 6.99
C LYS A 220 -11.24 -20.97 8.29
N ASP A 221 -10.53 -20.89 9.41
CA ASP A 221 -11.06 -21.19 10.74
C ASP A 221 -11.56 -19.90 11.42
N THR A 222 -12.88 -19.70 11.40
CA THR A 222 -13.52 -18.55 12.02
C THR A 222 -13.40 -18.54 13.56
N GLY A 223 -13.04 -19.66 14.17
CA GLY A 223 -12.75 -19.77 15.61
C GLY A 223 -11.49 -19.00 16.04
N LEU A 224 -10.68 -18.53 15.08
CA LEU A 224 -9.54 -17.66 15.36
C LEU A 224 -9.93 -16.20 15.61
N PHE A 225 -11.12 -15.78 15.22
CA PHE A 225 -11.61 -14.44 15.49
C PHE A 225 -12.13 -14.32 16.93
N ARG A 226 -11.87 -13.18 17.54
CA ARG A 226 -12.28 -12.89 18.91
C ARG A 226 -12.58 -11.40 19.12
N PRO A 227 -13.44 -11.04 20.07
CA PRO A 227 -13.57 -9.63 20.49
C PRO A 227 -12.21 -9.05 20.90
N GLY A 228 -11.95 -7.80 20.48
CA GLY A 228 -10.67 -7.12 20.72
C GLY A 228 -9.59 -7.34 19.68
N LEU A 229 -9.77 -8.30 18.74
CA LEU A 229 -8.96 -8.36 17.52
C LEU A 229 -9.52 -7.35 16.52
N VAL A 230 -8.62 -6.58 15.89
CA VAL A 230 -8.92 -5.75 14.74
C VAL A 230 -8.56 -6.53 13.48
N VAL A 231 -9.44 -6.57 12.49
CA VAL A 231 -9.19 -7.28 11.22
C VAL A 231 -9.29 -6.30 10.07
N ALA A 232 -8.22 -6.17 9.31
CA ALA A 232 -8.13 -5.31 8.15
C ALA A 232 -7.91 -6.12 6.87
N ASP A 233 -8.45 -5.63 5.77
CA ASP A 233 -8.26 -6.20 4.44
C ASP A 233 -7.79 -5.09 3.49
N ILE A 234 -6.70 -5.30 2.72
CA ILE A 234 -6.30 -4.32 1.69
C ILE A 234 -7.21 -4.38 0.46
N VAL A 235 -8.02 -5.43 0.33
CA VAL A 235 -9.07 -5.51 -0.69
C VAL A 235 -10.16 -4.49 -0.34
N TYR A 236 -10.58 -3.74 -1.36
CA TYR A 236 -11.66 -2.75 -1.25
C TYR A 236 -12.81 -3.02 -2.26
N GLU A 237 -12.64 -4.01 -3.12
CA GLU A 237 -13.67 -4.48 -4.05
C GLU A 237 -13.73 -6.02 -4.05
N PRO A 238 -14.75 -6.59 -3.38
CA PRO A 238 -15.92 -5.96 -2.75
C PRO A 238 -15.56 -5.14 -1.50
N GLN A 239 -16.42 -4.20 -1.12
CA GLN A 239 -16.22 -3.36 0.07
C GLN A 239 -16.19 -4.16 1.38
N GLU A 240 -16.98 -5.22 1.49
CA GLU A 240 -16.95 -6.17 2.61
C GLU A 240 -16.59 -7.56 2.06
N THR A 241 -15.33 -7.95 2.23
CA THR A 241 -14.88 -9.29 1.87
C THR A 241 -15.46 -10.34 2.82
N ARG A 242 -15.41 -11.62 2.43
CA ARG A 242 -15.81 -12.72 3.31
C ARG A 242 -15.04 -12.68 4.64
N LEU A 243 -13.74 -12.38 4.60
CA LEU A 243 -12.90 -12.22 5.80
C LEU A 243 -13.50 -11.18 6.76
N LEU A 244 -13.79 -9.98 6.28
CA LEU A 244 -14.31 -8.89 7.11
C LEU A 244 -15.70 -9.21 7.67
N ARG A 245 -16.58 -9.81 6.87
CA ARG A 245 -17.91 -10.22 7.30
C ARG A 245 -17.86 -11.28 8.41
N GLU A 246 -17.01 -12.31 8.26
CA GLU A 246 -16.85 -13.37 9.26
C GLU A 246 -16.22 -12.83 10.56
N ALA A 247 -15.20 -11.98 10.45
CA ALA A 247 -14.58 -11.33 11.60
C ALA A 247 -15.55 -10.43 12.36
N LYS A 248 -16.36 -9.64 11.64
CA LYS A 248 -17.40 -8.77 12.22
C LYS A 248 -18.46 -9.59 12.95
N ALA A 249 -18.90 -10.72 12.39
CA ALA A 249 -19.84 -11.63 13.02
C ALA A 249 -19.29 -12.23 14.34
N ALA A 250 -17.97 -12.37 14.46
CA ALA A 250 -17.28 -12.81 15.68
C ALA A 250 -16.97 -11.66 16.68
N GLY A 251 -17.43 -10.43 16.41
CA GLY A 251 -17.25 -9.27 17.29
C GLY A 251 -15.93 -8.53 17.12
N CYS A 252 -15.20 -8.76 16.02
CA CYS A 252 -14.01 -7.97 15.68
C CYS A 252 -14.41 -6.59 15.13
N GLN A 253 -13.56 -5.60 15.36
CA GLN A 253 -13.59 -4.36 14.57
C GLN A 253 -12.96 -4.61 13.21
N THR A 254 -13.55 -4.07 12.14
CA THR A 254 -13.10 -4.37 10.77
C THR A 254 -13.06 -3.12 9.90
N PHE A 255 -12.10 -3.06 8.96
CA PHE A 255 -12.05 -2.04 7.91
C PHE A 255 -11.36 -2.58 6.65
N ASN A 256 -11.66 -1.98 5.51
CA ASN A 256 -11.12 -2.36 4.21
C ASN A 256 -9.98 -1.44 3.73
N GLY A 257 -9.42 -1.74 2.55
CA GLY A 257 -8.28 -1.04 1.96
C GLY A 257 -8.58 0.31 1.31
N MET A 258 -9.83 0.77 1.31
CA MET A 258 -10.24 1.99 0.59
C MET A 258 -9.44 3.22 1.02
N TYR A 259 -9.30 3.43 2.33
CA TYR A 259 -8.56 4.58 2.84
C TYR A 259 -7.04 4.45 2.74
N MET A 260 -6.51 3.22 2.62
CA MET A 260 -5.11 3.03 2.23
C MET A 260 -4.84 3.69 0.86
N LEU A 261 -5.74 3.48 -0.10
CA LEU A 261 -5.63 4.08 -1.44
C LEU A 261 -5.65 5.61 -1.38
N LEU A 262 -6.52 6.20 -0.55
CA LEU A 262 -6.61 7.64 -0.35
C LEU A 262 -5.30 8.20 0.24
N HIS A 263 -4.86 7.64 1.35
CA HIS A 263 -3.72 8.19 2.10
C HIS A 263 -2.38 7.99 1.42
N GLN A 264 -2.17 6.87 0.69
CA GLN A 264 -0.96 6.69 -0.11
C GLN A 264 -0.87 7.75 -1.22
N GLY A 265 -2.00 8.08 -1.84
CA GLY A 265 -2.08 9.14 -2.84
C GLY A 265 -1.88 10.53 -2.24
N ALA A 266 -2.46 10.79 -1.07
CA ALA A 266 -2.24 12.06 -0.35
C ALA A 266 -0.76 12.28 0.01
N LYS A 267 -0.05 11.21 0.41
CA LYS A 267 1.39 11.26 0.67
C LYS A 267 2.19 11.53 -0.60
N ALA A 268 1.84 10.87 -1.71
CA ALA A 268 2.45 11.12 -3.01
C ALA A 268 2.23 12.57 -3.48
N PHE A 269 1.01 13.08 -3.32
CA PHE A 269 0.66 14.46 -3.63
C PHE A 269 1.56 15.46 -2.88
N LYS A 270 1.75 15.25 -1.58
CA LYS A 270 2.63 16.07 -0.75
C LYS A 270 4.08 16.02 -1.22
N ILE A 271 4.57 14.84 -1.62
CA ILE A 271 5.94 14.67 -2.16
C ILE A 271 6.13 15.52 -3.43
N TRP A 272 5.15 15.56 -4.33
CA TRP A 272 5.26 16.30 -5.59
C TRP A 272 5.06 17.81 -5.46
N THR A 273 4.15 18.23 -4.60
CA THR A 273 3.68 19.63 -4.54
C THR A 273 4.17 20.40 -3.33
N GLY A 274 4.63 19.70 -2.29
CA GLY A 274 4.94 20.27 -0.97
C GLY A 274 3.68 20.64 -0.15
N GLN A 275 2.46 20.45 -0.70
CA GLN A 275 1.20 20.80 -0.05
C GLN A 275 0.44 19.57 0.41
N GLU A 276 -0.35 19.71 1.48
CA GLU A 276 -1.26 18.64 1.93
C GLU A 276 -2.45 18.52 0.97
N MET A 277 -2.80 17.29 0.61
CA MET A 277 -4.04 17.03 -0.11
C MET A 277 -5.24 17.34 0.80
N PRO A 278 -6.33 17.95 0.30
CA PRO A 278 -7.55 18.14 1.08
C PRO A 278 -8.32 16.82 1.26
N VAL A 279 -7.76 15.95 2.09
CA VAL A 279 -8.18 14.54 2.24
C VAL A 279 -9.66 14.41 2.56
N GLU A 280 -10.20 15.23 3.49
CA GLU A 280 -11.60 15.13 3.89
C GLU A 280 -12.57 15.37 2.73
N VAL A 281 -12.30 16.41 1.92
CA VAL A 281 -13.13 16.73 0.76
C VAL A 281 -13.05 15.64 -0.31
N ILE A 282 -11.83 15.11 -0.53
CA ILE A 282 -11.62 14.00 -1.48
C ILE A 282 -12.30 12.74 -0.99
N ARG A 283 -12.22 12.43 0.32
CA ARG A 283 -12.87 11.28 0.95
C ARG A 283 -14.37 11.34 0.76
N GLU A 284 -15.00 12.46 1.12
CA GLU A 284 -16.44 12.65 0.98
C GLU A 284 -16.92 12.50 -0.47
N LYS A 285 -16.14 12.98 -1.42
CA LYS A 285 -16.54 12.99 -2.83
C LYS A 285 -16.35 11.66 -3.56
N TYR A 286 -15.30 10.89 -3.23
CA TYR A 286 -14.89 9.72 -4.03
C TYR A 286 -14.74 8.43 -3.23
N PHE A 287 -14.73 8.48 -1.90
CA PHE A 287 -14.48 7.34 -1.03
C PHE A 287 -15.61 7.06 -0.02
N CYS A 288 -16.66 7.90 0.04
CA CYS A 288 -17.90 7.62 0.75
C CYS A 288 -18.83 6.90 -0.23
N LEU A 289 -18.97 5.59 -0.05
CA LEU A 289 -19.93 4.75 -0.79
C LEU A 289 -20.90 4.13 0.21
#